data_18c4a11a0b266e9c822c1fbb1299edfd
#
_entry.id   18c4a11a0b266e9c822c1fbb1299edfd
#
_cell.length_a   1.000
_cell.length_b   1.000
_cell.length_c   1.000
_cell.angle_alpha   90.00
_cell.angle_beta   90.00
_cell.angle_gamma   90.00
#
_symmetry.space_group_name_H-M   'P 1'
#
loop_
_entity.id
_entity.type
_entity.pdbx_description
1 polymer ?
#
loop_
_entity_poly.entity_id
_entity_poly.type
_entity_poly.pdbx_seq_one_letter_code
_entity_poly.pdbx_strand_id
1 'polypeptide(L)'
;MKLKNKLYISFCIMVILPVLLSGLALGGLYCVQKESIERTYNVDDGAIFVGVYSPIILFGKITDSIYKDMKMEVDTSPEQFTNKEYLDELSGELSSKMSCLVVRRNGIIIYNSTEAPDSEIVKILPDYSADEENVSDVGTYKGGEYQSLIKQLNFKDSEDNFYSVSIVTSLKQILPQVKTFIMQVIFVIIMVLIITSLGLTLWIYSSIVKPLNKLKQIGRASCRERV
;
A
#
# COMPACT_ATOMS: atom_id res chain seq x y z
N MET A 1 -26.12 39.81 -13.64
CA MET A 1 -26.25 38.34 -13.78
C MET A 1 -27.60 37.92 -13.17
N LYS A 2 -28.47 37.23 -13.91
CA LYS A 2 -29.81 36.83 -13.42
C LYS A 2 -29.65 35.84 -12.23
N LEU A 3 -30.52 35.94 -11.24
CA LEU A 3 -30.48 35.08 -10.02
C LEU A 3 -30.40 33.58 -10.38
N LYS A 4 -31.13 33.14 -11.41
CA LYS A 4 -31.10 31.77 -11.94
C LYS A 4 -29.70 31.31 -12.33
N ASN A 5 -28.92 32.18 -13.01
CA ASN A 5 -27.54 31.81 -13.41
C ASN A 5 -26.59 31.70 -12.21
N LYS A 6 -26.76 32.56 -11.18
CA LYS A 6 -25.96 32.47 -9.94
C LYS A 6 -26.25 31.16 -9.21
N LEU A 7 -27.50 30.75 -9.14
CA LEU A 7 -27.91 29.51 -8.48
C LEU A 7 -27.35 28.28 -9.20
N TYR A 8 -27.43 28.29 -10.55
CA TYR A 8 -26.88 27.20 -11.37
C TYR A 8 -25.37 27.07 -11.22
N ILE A 9 -24.63 28.17 -11.30
CA ILE A 9 -23.19 28.19 -11.10
C ILE A 9 -22.81 27.73 -9.68
N SER A 10 -23.59 28.16 -8.68
CA SER A 10 -23.41 27.71 -7.29
C SER A 10 -23.52 26.21 -7.15
N PHE A 11 -24.52 25.61 -7.80
CA PHE A 11 -24.72 24.16 -7.78
C PHE A 11 -23.59 23.42 -8.50
N CYS A 12 -23.15 23.91 -9.67
CA CYS A 12 -22.02 23.29 -10.40
C CYS A 12 -20.73 23.34 -9.56
N ILE A 13 -20.43 24.48 -8.93
CA ILE A 13 -19.26 24.61 -8.07
C ILE A 13 -19.35 23.68 -6.88
N MET A 14 -20.53 23.52 -6.28
CA MET A 14 -20.76 22.63 -5.13
C MET A 14 -20.41 21.18 -5.42
N VAL A 15 -20.61 20.72 -6.66
CA VAL A 15 -20.29 19.34 -7.05
C VAL A 15 -18.85 19.20 -7.53
N ILE A 16 -18.39 20.12 -8.37
CA ILE A 16 -17.10 20.02 -9.06
C ILE A 16 -15.94 20.31 -8.09
N LEU A 17 -16.07 21.33 -7.23
CA LEU A 17 -14.98 21.78 -6.38
C LEU A 17 -14.49 20.71 -5.39
N PRO A 18 -15.35 19.98 -4.64
CA PRO A 18 -14.90 18.91 -3.75
C PRO A 18 -14.19 17.78 -4.49
N VAL A 19 -14.67 17.43 -5.69
CA VAL A 19 -14.07 16.37 -6.52
C VAL A 19 -12.66 16.75 -6.96
N LEU A 20 -12.50 17.98 -7.47
CA LEU A 20 -11.18 18.48 -7.88
C LEU A 20 -10.21 18.58 -6.72
N LEU A 21 -10.65 19.12 -5.58
CA LEU A 21 -9.81 19.27 -4.39
C LEU A 21 -9.44 17.90 -3.79
N SER A 22 -10.37 16.94 -3.79
CA SER A 22 -10.07 15.56 -3.36
C SER A 22 -9.04 14.92 -4.28
N GLY A 23 -9.19 15.08 -5.60
CA GLY A 23 -8.22 14.58 -6.57
C GLY A 23 -6.82 15.17 -6.39
N LEU A 24 -6.72 16.49 -6.17
CA LEU A 24 -5.45 17.16 -5.89
C LEU A 24 -4.84 16.74 -4.56
N ALA A 25 -5.64 16.59 -3.51
CA ALA A 25 -5.17 16.17 -2.21
C ALA A 25 -4.67 14.71 -2.22
N LEU A 26 -5.41 13.81 -2.89
CA LEU A 26 -4.99 12.41 -3.06
C LEU A 26 -3.76 12.30 -3.96
N GLY A 27 -3.67 13.11 -5.02
CA GLY A 27 -2.48 13.19 -5.86
C GLY A 27 -1.26 13.67 -5.09
N GLY A 28 -1.41 14.68 -4.24
CA GLY A 28 -0.33 15.14 -3.35
C GLY A 28 0.10 14.05 -2.34
N LEU A 29 -0.86 13.36 -1.73
CA LEU A 29 -0.57 12.24 -0.83
C LEU A 29 0.17 11.12 -1.56
N TYR A 30 -0.25 10.80 -2.78
CA TYR A 30 0.44 9.83 -3.64
C TYR A 30 1.89 10.23 -3.91
N CYS A 31 2.16 11.49 -4.28
CA CYS A 31 3.52 11.96 -4.55
C CYS A 31 4.43 11.83 -3.31
N VAL A 32 3.92 12.20 -2.14
CA VAL A 32 4.68 12.08 -0.88
C VAL A 32 4.95 10.62 -0.52
N GLN A 33 3.95 9.76 -0.67
CA GLN A 33 4.08 8.33 -0.40
C GLN A 33 5.03 7.66 -1.39
N LYS A 34 4.94 8.00 -2.68
CA LYS A 34 5.84 7.53 -3.72
C LYS A 34 7.30 7.78 -3.35
N GLU A 35 7.64 9.03 -3.05
CA GLU A 35 9.01 9.43 -2.71
C GLU A 35 9.51 8.70 -1.44
N SER A 36 8.65 8.51 -0.45
CA SER A 36 8.98 7.78 0.77
C SER A 36 9.24 6.29 0.52
N ILE A 37 8.41 5.62 -0.29
CA ILE A 37 8.53 4.20 -0.61
C ILE A 37 9.75 3.95 -1.50
N GLU A 38 9.95 4.79 -2.52
CA GLU A 38 11.08 4.69 -3.44
C GLU A 38 12.41 4.81 -2.69
N ARG A 39 12.54 5.78 -1.79
CA ARG A 39 13.74 5.97 -0.96
C ARG A 39 13.98 4.83 0.03
N THR A 40 12.91 4.28 0.60
CA THR A 40 13.03 3.26 1.66
C THR A 40 13.25 1.86 1.09
N TYR A 41 12.57 1.53 -0.02
CA TYR A 41 12.51 0.16 -0.51
C TYR A 41 13.14 -0.05 -1.89
N ASN A 42 13.61 1.02 -2.56
CA ASN A 42 14.20 1.00 -3.90
C ASN A 42 13.32 0.25 -4.93
N VAL A 43 12.02 0.57 -4.94
CA VAL A 43 11.00 -0.10 -5.74
C VAL A 43 10.66 0.75 -6.97
N ASP A 44 10.48 0.11 -8.12
CA ASP A 44 10.18 0.74 -9.40
C ASP A 44 8.81 1.47 -9.41
N ASP A 45 8.72 2.56 -10.18
CA ASP A 45 7.53 3.43 -10.31
C ASP A 45 6.23 2.67 -10.60
N GLY A 46 6.29 1.66 -11.46
CA GLY A 46 5.15 0.83 -11.80
C GLY A 46 4.59 0.05 -10.62
N ALA A 47 5.46 -0.40 -9.70
CA ALA A 47 5.06 -1.12 -8.51
C ALA A 47 4.36 -0.22 -7.48
N ILE A 48 4.81 1.03 -7.36
CA ILE A 48 4.21 2.02 -6.45
C ILE A 48 2.80 2.38 -6.90
N PHE A 49 2.59 2.56 -8.22
CA PHE A 49 1.26 2.82 -8.77
C PHE A 49 0.27 1.70 -8.45
N VAL A 50 0.70 0.44 -8.63
CA VAL A 50 -0.12 -0.74 -8.25
C VAL A 50 -0.36 -0.80 -6.75
N GLY A 51 0.63 -0.43 -5.94
CA GLY A 51 0.56 -0.43 -4.48
C GLY A 51 -0.50 0.51 -3.90
N VAL A 52 -0.83 1.59 -4.59
CA VAL A 52 -1.94 2.49 -4.19
C VAL A 52 -3.29 1.76 -4.24
N TYR A 53 -3.47 0.87 -5.23
CA TYR A 53 -4.70 0.09 -5.38
C TYR A 53 -4.67 -1.22 -4.56
N SER A 54 -3.49 -1.78 -4.35
CA SER A 54 -3.31 -3.02 -3.60
C SER A 54 -1.97 -3.03 -2.85
N PRO A 55 -1.97 -2.57 -1.60
CA PRO A 55 -0.77 -2.57 -0.76
C PRO A 55 -0.09 -3.95 -0.66
N ILE A 56 -0.88 -5.03 -0.69
CA ILE A 56 -0.36 -6.41 -0.63
C ILE A 56 0.54 -6.70 -1.84
N ILE A 57 0.15 -6.24 -3.04
CA ILE A 57 0.97 -6.42 -4.26
C ILE A 57 2.26 -5.61 -4.17
N LEU A 58 2.20 -4.38 -3.63
CA LEU A 58 3.39 -3.57 -3.41
C LEU A 58 4.40 -4.30 -2.51
N PHE A 59 3.94 -4.82 -1.38
CA PHE A 59 4.79 -5.55 -0.45
C PHE A 59 5.35 -6.85 -1.07
N GLY A 60 4.58 -7.52 -1.93
CA GLY A 60 5.10 -8.63 -2.73
C GLY A 60 6.27 -8.21 -3.63
N LYS A 61 6.20 -7.02 -4.22
CA LYS A 61 7.26 -6.51 -5.13
C LYS A 61 8.51 -5.97 -4.42
N ILE A 62 8.40 -5.59 -3.16
CA ILE A 62 9.55 -5.10 -2.37
C ILE A 62 10.69 -6.13 -2.31
N THR A 63 10.37 -7.41 -2.33
CA THR A 63 11.35 -8.51 -2.30
C THR A 63 11.74 -9.05 -3.67
N ASP A 64 11.23 -8.47 -4.79
CA ASP A 64 11.51 -8.96 -6.14
C ASP A 64 12.98 -8.83 -6.53
N SER A 65 13.64 -7.74 -6.13
CA SER A 65 15.07 -7.55 -6.39
C SER A 65 15.89 -8.65 -5.73
N ILE A 66 15.69 -8.86 -4.43
CA ILE A 66 16.40 -9.90 -3.67
C ILE A 66 16.11 -11.29 -4.24
N TYR A 67 14.86 -11.55 -4.60
CA TYR A 67 14.49 -12.84 -5.21
C TYR A 67 15.20 -13.09 -6.55
N LYS A 68 15.35 -12.05 -7.39
CA LYS A 68 16.10 -12.14 -8.64
C LYS A 68 17.59 -12.35 -8.40
N ASP A 69 18.17 -11.65 -7.42
CA ASP A 69 19.59 -11.80 -7.07
C ASP A 69 19.86 -13.20 -6.52
N MET A 70 18.98 -13.72 -5.65
CA MET A 70 19.04 -15.12 -5.19
C MET A 70 18.97 -16.12 -6.35
N LYS A 71 18.11 -15.87 -7.35
CA LYS A 71 18.00 -16.75 -8.52
C LYS A 71 19.29 -16.76 -9.33
N MET A 72 19.92 -15.59 -9.54
CA MET A 72 21.22 -15.52 -10.20
C MET A 72 22.31 -16.22 -9.40
N GLU A 73 22.29 -16.12 -8.08
CA GLU A 73 23.27 -16.79 -7.22
C GLU A 73 23.09 -18.32 -7.25
N VAL A 74 21.87 -18.82 -7.32
CA VAL A 74 21.61 -20.27 -7.51
C VAL A 74 22.25 -20.79 -8.80
N ASP A 75 22.18 -20.00 -9.88
CA ASP A 75 22.75 -20.40 -11.18
C ASP A 75 24.28 -20.35 -11.20
N THR A 76 24.90 -19.54 -10.33
CA THR A 76 26.36 -19.33 -10.31
C THR A 76 27.05 -20.05 -9.16
N SER A 77 26.49 -20.06 -7.97
CA SER A 77 27.13 -20.53 -6.73
C SER A 77 26.11 -21.09 -5.74
N PRO A 78 25.41 -22.20 -6.06
CA PRO A 78 24.34 -22.74 -5.20
C PRO A 78 24.81 -23.13 -3.80
N GLU A 79 26.11 -23.41 -3.61
CA GLU A 79 26.73 -23.74 -2.32
C GLU A 79 26.68 -22.57 -1.32
N GLN A 80 26.50 -21.31 -1.77
CA GLN A 80 26.36 -20.14 -0.88
C GLN A 80 25.16 -20.29 0.07
N PHE A 81 24.13 -21.01 -0.35
CA PHE A 81 22.94 -21.23 0.50
C PHE A 81 23.16 -22.23 1.66
N THR A 82 24.39 -22.73 1.82
CA THR A 82 24.85 -23.46 3.03
C THR A 82 25.74 -22.58 3.92
N ASN A 83 26.25 -21.47 3.39
CA ASN A 83 27.12 -20.56 4.11
C ASN A 83 26.29 -19.70 5.06
N LYS A 84 26.53 -19.85 6.37
CA LYS A 84 25.80 -19.12 7.39
C LYS A 84 25.99 -17.60 7.29
N GLU A 85 27.19 -17.15 6.97
CA GLU A 85 27.50 -15.71 6.86
C GLU A 85 26.71 -15.07 5.72
N TYR A 86 26.62 -15.71 4.56
CA TYR A 86 25.80 -15.29 3.45
C TYR A 86 24.30 -15.27 3.80
N LEU A 87 23.81 -16.30 4.50
CA LEU A 87 22.41 -16.36 4.91
C LEU A 87 22.07 -15.30 5.96
N ASP A 88 23.01 -14.97 6.86
CA ASP A 88 22.82 -13.90 7.84
C ASP A 88 22.77 -12.51 7.18
N GLU A 89 23.62 -12.26 6.17
CA GLU A 89 23.61 -11.03 5.38
C GLU A 89 22.28 -10.89 4.61
N LEU A 90 21.87 -11.91 3.87
CA LEU A 90 20.64 -11.97 3.12
C LEU A 90 19.40 -11.79 4.03
N SER A 91 19.42 -12.42 5.20
CA SER A 91 18.39 -12.27 6.22
C SER A 91 18.32 -10.84 6.76
N GLY A 92 19.45 -10.19 6.96
CA GLY A 92 19.54 -8.79 7.37
C GLY A 92 18.87 -7.85 6.34
N GLU A 93 19.16 -8.08 5.05
CA GLU A 93 18.53 -7.32 3.97
C GLU A 93 17.01 -7.56 3.91
N LEU A 94 16.56 -8.80 4.01
CA LEU A 94 15.15 -9.16 4.03
C LEU A 94 14.42 -8.59 5.25
N SER A 95 15.07 -8.56 6.41
CA SER A 95 14.50 -7.97 7.64
C SER A 95 14.20 -6.49 7.47
N SER A 96 15.07 -5.73 6.77
CA SER A 96 14.82 -4.33 6.43
C SER A 96 13.55 -4.14 5.57
N LYS A 97 13.15 -5.18 4.85
CA LYS A 97 11.96 -5.26 3.99
C LYS A 97 10.80 -6.04 4.64
N MET A 98 10.81 -6.16 5.97
CA MET A 98 9.77 -6.86 6.74
C MET A 98 9.55 -8.31 6.30
N SER A 99 10.60 -8.96 5.86
CA SER A 99 10.58 -10.34 5.37
C SER A 99 11.64 -11.16 6.08
N CYS A 100 11.40 -12.46 6.15
CA CYS A 100 12.28 -13.43 6.79
C CYS A 100 12.73 -14.46 5.76
N LEU A 101 13.88 -15.07 6.02
CA LEU A 101 14.47 -16.13 5.21
C LEU A 101 14.32 -17.48 5.89
N VAL A 102 13.86 -18.47 5.15
CA VAL A 102 13.84 -19.87 5.62
C VAL A 102 14.45 -20.76 4.52
N VAL A 103 15.47 -21.54 4.89
CA VAL A 103 16.14 -22.47 3.98
C VAL A 103 15.94 -23.89 4.46
N ARG A 104 15.44 -24.75 3.54
CA ARG A 104 15.33 -26.18 3.75
C ARG A 104 16.30 -26.92 2.84
N ARG A 105 16.97 -27.95 3.38
CA ARG A 105 17.77 -28.90 2.62
C ARG A 105 17.20 -30.29 2.83
N ASN A 106 16.84 -31.00 1.76
CA ASN A 106 16.23 -32.32 1.82
C ASN A 106 15.03 -32.40 2.79
N GLY A 107 14.20 -31.33 2.83
CA GLY A 107 13.02 -31.22 3.69
C GLY A 107 13.27 -30.75 5.12
N ILE A 108 14.53 -30.65 5.55
CA ILE A 108 14.91 -30.22 6.91
C ILE A 108 15.27 -28.74 6.88
N ILE A 109 14.75 -27.94 7.82
CA ILE A 109 15.12 -26.54 7.98
C ILE A 109 16.56 -26.47 8.46
N ILE A 110 17.43 -25.83 7.68
CA ILE A 110 18.84 -25.58 8.02
C ILE A 110 19.08 -24.12 8.43
N TYR A 111 18.17 -23.22 8.05
CA TYR A 111 18.23 -21.82 8.43
C TYR A 111 16.82 -21.25 8.59
N ASN A 112 16.59 -20.51 9.68
CA ASN A 112 15.31 -19.88 9.99
C ASN A 112 15.58 -18.54 10.66
N SER A 113 15.30 -17.43 9.95
CA SER A 113 15.43 -16.08 10.50
C SER A 113 14.14 -15.57 11.14
N THR A 114 13.09 -16.39 11.22
CA THR A 114 11.85 -16.00 11.88
C THR A 114 11.96 -16.17 13.39
N GLU A 115 11.10 -15.46 14.14
CA GLU A 115 10.97 -15.66 15.60
C GLU A 115 10.18 -16.94 15.95
N ALA A 116 9.54 -17.55 14.96
CA ALA A 116 8.70 -18.72 15.17
C ALA A 116 9.54 -20.03 15.14
N PRO A 117 9.15 -21.02 15.93
CA PRO A 117 9.82 -22.34 15.92
C PRO A 117 9.60 -23.04 14.57
N ASP A 118 10.56 -23.87 14.17
CA ASP A 118 10.55 -24.60 12.90
C ASP A 118 9.26 -25.41 12.68
N SER A 119 8.71 -25.98 13.76
CA SER A 119 7.46 -26.75 13.70
C SER A 119 6.23 -25.95 13.29
N GLU A 120 6.24 -24.63 13.52
CA GLU A 120 5.18 -23.72 13.10
C GLU A 120 5.44 -23.20 11.68
N ILE A 121 6.69 -22.91 11.37
CA ILE A 121 7.09 -22.41 10.05
C ILE A 121 6.80 -23.46 8.96
N VAL A 122 7.09 -24.73 9.21
CA VAL A 122 6.78 -25.81 8.24
C VAL A 122 5.31 -25.84 7.84
N LYS A 123 4.39 -25.48 8.74
CA LYS A 123 2.96 -25.45 8.44
C LYS A 123 2.53 -24.30 7.51
N ILE A 124 3.34 -23.27 7.43
CA ILE A 124 3.08 -22.07 6.63
C ILE A 124 3.73 -22.19 5.26
N LEU A 125 4.87 -22.88 5.19
CA LEU A 125 5.61 -23.04 3.95
C LEU A 125 4.84 -23.92 2.95
N PRO A 126 5.02 -23.66 1.64
CA PRO A 126 4.52 -24.56 0.60
C PRO A 126 5.04 -25.98 0.79
N ASP A 127 4.26 -26.93 0.28
CA ASP A 127 4.68 -28.34 0.28
C ASP A 127 6.05 -28.50 -0.38
N TYR A 128 6.87 -29.34 0.22
CA TYR A 128 8.17 -29.67 -0.29
C TYR A 128 8.03 -30.70 -1.42
N SER A 129 8.36 -30.28 -2.65
CA SER A 129 8.38 -31.17 -3.81
C SER A 129 9.78 -31.16 -4.40
N ALA A 130 10.42 -32.34 -4.40
CA ALA A 130 11.75 -32.50 -5.00
C ALA A 130 11.71 -32.48 -6.54
N ASP A 131 10.53 -32.65 -7.14
CA ASP A 131 10.36 -32.82 -8.59
C ASP A 131 10.02 -31.48 -9.31
N GLU A 132 9.74 -30.41 -8.58
CA GLU A 132 9.40 -29.12 -9.17
C GLU A 132 10.63 -28.22 -9.30
N GLU A 133 11.27 -28.28 -10.47
CA GLU A 133 12.18 -27.24 -10.92
C GLU A 133 11.38 -25.94 -11.16
N ASN A 134 11.71 -24.89 -10.43
CA ASN A 134 11.19 -23.54 -10.62
C ASN A 134 9.71 -23.35 -10.29
N VAL A 135 9.35 -23.40 -9.04
CA VAL A 135 8.13 -22.71 -8.60
C VAL A 135 8.48 -21.24 -8.33
N SER A 136 8.36 -20.44 -9.38
CA SER A 136 8.16 -19.03 -9.17
C SER A 136 6.67 -18.87 -8.93
N ASP A 137 6.23 -18.31 -7.85
CA ASP A 137 5.19 -17.31 -7.90
C ASP A 137 4.76 -16.96 -6.48
N VAL A 138 4.43 -15.71 -6.31
CA VAL A 138 3.86 -15.15 -5.10
C VAL A 138 2.60 -15.92 -4.74
N GLY A 139 2.75 -16.96 -3.92
CA GLY A 139 1.64 -17.68 -3.35
C GLY A 139 1.20 -17.00 -2.06
N THR A 140 -0.08 -16.72 -1.92
CA THR A 140 -0.65 -16.35 -0.62
C THR A 140 -1.03 -17.64 0.09
N TYR A 141 -0.20 -18.07 1.02
CA TYR A 141 -0.50 -19.28 1.81
C TYR A 141 -1.30 -18.91 3.04
N LYS A 142 -2.45 -19.54 3.20
CA LYS A 142 -3.29 -19.48 4.39
C LYS A 142 -2.89 -20.61 5.32
N GLY A 143 -1.84 -20.39 6.08
CA GLY A 143 -1.42 -21.30 7.13
C GLY A 143 -1.60 -20.66 8.50
N GLY A 144 -2.49 -21.22 9.35
CA GLY A 144 -2.71 -20.72 10.70
C GLY A 144 -3.51 -19.40 10.77
N GLU A 145 -3.34 -18.70 11.87
CA GLU A 145 -4.07 -17.46 12.22
C GLU A 145 -3.67 -16.23 11.36
N TYR A 146 -2.57 -16.34 10.59
CA TYR A 146 -2.00 -15.25 9.82
C TYR A 146 -1.72 -15.66 8.38
N GLN A 147 -2.07 -14.77 7.46
CA GLN A 147 -1.68 -14.89 6.05
C GLN A 147 -0.23 -14.40 5.88
N SER A 148 0.54 -15.13 5.09
CA SER A 148 1.91 -14.75 4.71
C SER A 148 2.04 -14.78 3.18
N LEU A 149 2.80 -13.84 2.64
CA LEU A 149 3.25 -13.89 1.26
C LEU A 149 4.54 -14.68 1.23
N ILE A 150 4.60 -15.73 0.41
CA ILE A 150 5.76 -16.60 0.33
C ILE A 150 6.24 -16.65 -1.12
N LYS A 151 7.52 -16.34 -1.31
CA LYS A 151 8.25 -16.61 -2.54
C LYS A 151 9.21 -17.74 -2.27
N GLN A 152 9.17 -18.77 -3.07
CA GLN A 152 10.00 -19.95 -2.90
C GLN A 152 10.83 -20.19 -4.15
N LEU A 153 12.11 -20.51 -3.94
CA LEU A 153 13.06 -20.89 -4.97
C LEU A 153 13.54 -22.31 -4.63
N ASN A 154 13.33 -23.22 -5.56
CA ASN A 154 13.75 -24.61 -5.45
C ASN A 154 14.90 -24.87 -6.41
N PHE A 155 15.94 -25.59 -5.95
CA PHE A 155 17.07 -25.98 -6.77
C PHE A 155 17.79 -27.18 -6.19
N LYS A 156 18.66 -27.77 -6.99
CA LYS A 156 19.58 -28.84 -6.55
C LYS A 156 21.01 -28.34 -6.60
N ASP A 157 21.81 -28.78 -5.63
CA ASP A 157 23.25 -28.55 -5.66
C ASP A 157 23.97 -29.62 -6.51
N SER A 158 25.30 -29.52 -6.67
CA SER A 158 26.14 -30.46 -7.39
C SER A 158 26.18 -31.86 -6.77
N GLU A 159 25.74 -32.01 -5.52
CA GLU A 159 25.67 -33.27 -4.77
C GLU A 159 24.26 -33.87 -4.81
N ASP A 160 23.34 -33.37 -5.66
CA ASP A 160 21.94 -33.75 -5.78
C ASP A 160 21.11 -33.52 -4.49
N ASN A 161 21.58 -32.65 -3.60
CA ASN A 161 20.75 -32.23 -2.48
C ASN A 161 19.74 -31.21 -2.95
N PHE A 162 18.50 -31.39 -2.52
CA PHE A 162 17.42 -30.48 -2.86
C PHE A 162 17.30 -29.35 -1.84
N TYR A 163 17.34 -28.12 -2.32
CA TYR A 163 17.17 -26.90 -1.55
C TYR A 163 15.84 -26.24 -1.86
N SER A 164 15.23 -25.69 -0.82
CA SER A 164 14.06 -24.82 -0.94
C SER A 164 14.28 -23.56 -0.09
N VAL A 165 14.52 -22.46 -0.75
CA VAL A 165 14.76 -21.17 -0.13
C VAL A 165 13.48 -20.36 -0.21
N SER A 166 12.93 -19.96 0.93
CA SER A 166 11.65 -19.27 1.04
C SER A 166 11.83 -17.89 1.67
N ILE A 167 11.35 -16.85 0.99
CA ILE A 167 11.16 -15.52 1.53
C ILE A 167 9.74 -15.45 2.09
N VAL A 168 9.62 -15.28 3.39
CA VAL A 168 8.34 -15.20 4.11
C VAL A 168 8.09 -13.76 4.54
N THR A 169 7.08 -13.11 3.96
CA THR A 169 6.66 -11.77 4.32
C THR A 169 5.37 -11.85 5.14
N SER A 170 5.43 -11.50 6.42
CA SER A 170 4.29 -11.59 7.33
C SER A 170 3.30 -10.46 7.10
N LEU A 171 2.07 -10.77 6.70
CA LEU A 171 0.99 -9.79 6.57
C LEU A 171 0.60 -9.16 7.91
N LYS A 172 0.88 -9.83 9.03
CA LYS A 172 0.66 -9.26 10.37
C LYS A 172 1.48 -8.00 10.62
N GLN A 173 2.72 -7.97 10.14
CA GLN A 173 3.59 -6.80 10.26
C GLN A 173 3.19 -5.69 9.28
N ILE A 174 2.59 -6.06 8.14
CA ILE A 174 2.14 -5.15 7.09
C ILE A 174 0.79 -4.51 7.43
N LEU A 175 -0.14 -5.26 8.02
CA LEU A 175 -1.51 -4.80 8.32
C LEU A 175 -1.57 -3.46 9.08
N PRO A 176 -0.73 -3.18 10.11
CA PRO A 176 -0.74 -1.89 10.78
C PRO A 176 -0.39 -0.73 9.86
N GLN A 177 0.56 -0.91 8.93
CA GLN A 177 0.99 0.12 7.99
C GLN A 177 -0.09 0.39 6.94
N VAL A 178 -0.72 -0.65 6.40
CA VAL A 178 -1.87 -0.55 5.49
C VAL A 178 -3.03 0.17 6.18
N LYS A 179 -3.32 -0.18 7.43
CA LYS A 179 -4.35 0.49 8.23
C LYS A 179 -4.05 1.98 8.41
N THR A 180 -2.81 2.32 8.74
CA THR A 180 -2.39 3.72 8.90
C THR A 180 -2.55 4.49 7.59
N PHE A 181 -2.15 3.92 6.46
CA PHE A 181 -2.34 4.53 5.15
C PHE A 181 -3.83 4.78 4.82
N ILE A 182 -4.68 3.77 5.02
CA ILE A 182 -6.13 3.91 4.80
C ILE A 182 -6.71 5.01 5.70
N MET A 183 -6.31 5.07 6.97
CA MET A 183 -6.76 6.13 7.89
C MET A 183 -6.32 7.52 7.43
N GLN A 184 -5.12 7.68 6.89
CA GLN A 184 -4.64 8.94 6.32
C GLN A 184 -5.48 9.36 5.11
N VAL A 185 -5.79 8.44 4.19
CA VAL A 185 -6.66 8.71 3.03
C VAL A 185 -8.05 9.16 3.48
N ILE A 186 -8.66 8.44 4.40
CA ILE A 186 -9.98 8.80 4.96
C ILE A 186 -9.94 10.18 5.61
N PHE A 187 -8.92 10.47 6.41
CA PHE A 187 -8.76 11.76 7.08
C PHE A 187 -8.64 12.91 6.08
N VAL A 188 -7.83 12.75 5.02
CA VAL A 188 -7.68 13.76 3.95
C VAL A 188 -9.02 14.02 3.26
N ILE A 189 -9.77 12.98 2.92
CA ILE A 189 -11.10 13.12 2.28
C ILE A 189 -12.06 13.89 3.20
N ILE A 190 -12.14 13.53 4.48
CA ILE A 190 -13.01 14.21 5.46
C ILE A 190 -12.62 15.69 5.59
N MET A 191 -11.34 16.00 5.70
CA MET A 191 -10.85 17.38 5.80
C MET A 191 -11.22 18.20 4.56
N VAL A 192 -11.07 17.64 3.36
CA VAL A 192 -11.47 18.31 2.11
C VAL A 192 -12.98 18.56 2.10
N LEU A 193 -13.79 17.60 2.50
CA LEU A 193 -15.25 17.77 2.55
C LEU A 193 -15.67 18.84 3.55
N ILE A 194 -15.06 18.92 4.72
CA ILE A 194 -15.36 19.96 5.72
C ILE A 194 -14.98 21.36 5.19
N ILE A 195 -13.76 21.52 4.67
CA ILE A 195 -13.28 22.81 4.16
C ILE A 195 -14.14 23.29 2.98
N THR A 196 -14.48 22.40 2.04
CA THR A 196 -15.33 22.75 0.90
C THR A 196 -16.75 23.11 1.33
N SER A 197 -17.34 22.36 2.26
CA SER A 197 -18.68 22.64 2.79
C SER A 197 -18.76 24.00 3.48
N LEU A 198 -17.79 24.32 4.33
CA LEU A 198 -17.72 25.62 5.01
C LEU A 198 -17.51 26.77 4.00
N GLY A 199 -16.58 26.61 3.07
CA GLY A 199 -16.31 27.61 2.03
C GLY A 199 -17.54 27.89 1.15
N LEU A 200 -18.24 26.85 0.73
CA LEU A 200 -19.46 26.99 -0.07
C LEU A 200 -20.59 27.63 0.72
N THR A 201 -20.77 27.27 1.98
CA THR A 201 -21.79 27.88 2.85
C THR A 201 -21.57 29.39 3.00
N LEU A 202 -20.33 29.81 3.26
CA LEU A 202 -19.96 31.23 3.36
C LEU A 202 -20.14 31.96 2.02
N TRP A 203 -19.79 31.31 0.91
CA TRP A 203 -19.97 31.90 -0.42
C TRP A 203 -21.44 32.07 -0.80
N ILE A 204 -22.30 31.06 -0.55
CA ILE A 204 -23.75 31.13 -0.78
C ILE A 204 -24.37 32.23 0.09
N TYR A 205 -24.01 32.27 1.36
CA TYR A 205 -24.49 33.31 2.28
C TYR A 205 -24.14 34.70 1.76
N SER A 206 -22.91 34.94 1.38
CA SER A 206 -22.43 36.23 0.90
C SER A 206 -23.03 36.63 -0.47
N SER A 207 -23.16 35.69 -1.39
CA SER A 207 -23.57 35.94 -2.80
C SER A 207 -25.07 35.94 -3.00
N ILE A 208 -25.84 35.23 -2.19
CA ILE A 208 -27.27 35.04 -2.39
C ILE A 208 -28.06 35.57 -1.18
N VAL A 209 -27.78 35.07 0.04
CA VAL A 209 -28.60 35.35 1.21
C VAL A 209 -28.51 36.85 1.64
N LYS A 210 -27.30 37.36 1.70
CA LYS A 210 -27.07 38.76 2.11
C LYS A 210 -27.74 39.81 1.17
N PRO A 211 -27.65 39.69 -0.18
CA PRO A 211 -28.37 40.57 -1.10
C PRO A 211 -29.89 40.44 -0.99
N LEU A 212 -30.43 39.22 -0.83
CA LEU A 212 -31.88 39.00 -0.69
C LEU A 212 -32.43 39.63 0.58
N ASN A 213 -31.70 39.55 1.70
CA ASN A 213 -32.11 40.19 2.93
C ASN A 213 -32.12 41.72 2.84
N LYS A 214 -31.17 42.29 2.08
CA LYS A 214 -31.17 43.74 1.79
C LYS A 214 -32.41 44.17 0.97
N LEU A 215 -32.76 43.42 -0.08
CA LEU A 215 -33.96 43.66 -0.89
C LEU A 215 -35.25 43.57 -0.06
N LYS A 216 -35.34 42.57 0.84
CA LYS A 216 -36.49 42.40 1.76
C LYS A 216 -36.62 43.59 2.73
N GLN A 217 -35.52 44.14 3.20
CA GLN A 217 -35.50 45.32 4.08
C GLN A 217 -35.98 46.58 3.36
N ILE A 218 -35.52 46.82 2.13
CA ILE A 218 -35.96 47.96 1.27
C ILE A 218 -37.46 47.83 0.96
N GLY A 219 -37.96 46.65 0.60
CA GLY A 219 -39.40 46.42 0.34
C GLY A 219 -40.27 46.72 1.56
N ARG A 220 -39.81 46.35 2.78
CA ARG A 220 -40.54 46.66 4.01
C ARG A 220 -40.55 48.16 4.33
N ALA A 221 -39.44 48.88 4.10
CA ALA A 221 -39.37 50.31 4.28
C ALA A 221 -40.33 51.08 3.32
N SER A 222 -40.36 50.68 2.04
CA SER A 222 -41.24 51.29 1.03
C SER A 222 -42.75 51.00 1.29
N CYS A 223 -43.11 49.89 1.90
CA CYS A 223 -44.48 49.65 2.33
C CYS A 223 -44.91 50.48 3.54
N ARG A 224 -43.95 50.87 4.38
CA ARG A 224 -44.26 51.70 5.57
C ARG A 224 -44.42 53.18 5.27
N GLU A 225 -43.83 53.65 4.18
CA GLU A 225 -44.00 55.05 3.70
C GLU A 225 -45.28 55.30 2.93
N ARG A 226 -46.04 54.25 2.59
CA ARG A 226 -47.32 54.37 1.85
C ARG A 226 -48.59 54.28 2.73
N VAL A 227 -48.44 54.23 4.02
CA VAL A 227 -49.52 54.28 5.01
C VAL A 227 -49.42 55.61 5.78
#